data_64f9c431ae03866843b7ceeb46bc3bbd
#
_entry.id   64f9c431ae03866843b7ceeb46bc3bbd
#
_cell.length_a   1.000
_cell.length_b   1.000
_cell.length_c   1.000
_cell.angle_alpha   90.00
_cell.angle_beta   90.00
_cell.angle_gamma   90.00
#
_symmetry.space_group_name_H-M   'P 1'
#
loop_
_entity.id
_entity.type
_entity.pdbx_description
1 polymer ?
#
loop_
_entity_poly.entity_id
_entity_poly.type
_entity_poly.pdbx_seq_one_letter_code
_entity_poly.pdbx_strand_id
1 'polypeptide(L)'
;MRNFLQNMAYSLQRMMQGRYGVDEFSRFLDISGIVFFVLSLFKPLRFLYFVAAALLLWSIFRCYSKNIPKRYSELNKYLKIKNKIIPEIQIIKNRISGRKTYRYFKCSGCKTQLKVPKGKGKIEISCPKCKTVMVKKT
;
A
#
# COMPACT_ATOMS: atom_id res chain seq x y z
N MET A 1 36.93 -8.92 -10.62
CA MET A 1 35.51 -8.91 -10.22
C MET A 1 34.86 -7.51 -10.36
N ARG A 2 35.49 -6.44 -9.86
CA ARG A 2 34.94 -5.06 -9.92
C ARG A 2 34.63 -4.56 -11.32
N ASN A 3 35.54 -4.77 -12.30
CA ASN A 3 35.35 -4.37 -13.69
C ASN A 3 34.22 -5.15 -14.41
N PHE A 4 34.01 -6.41 -14.06
CA PHE A 4 32.91 -7.22 -14.60
C PHE A 4 31.54 -6.69 -14.13
N LEU A 5 31.40 -6.38 -12.84
CA LEU A 5 30.15 -5.81 -12.30
C LEU A 5 29.88 -4.43 -12.89
N GLN A 6 30.90 -3.59 -13.09
CA GLN A 6 30.77 -2.28 -13.73
C GLN A 6 30.30 -2.41 -15.18
N ASN A 7 30.93 -3.29 -15.96
CA ASN A 7 30.54 -3.52 -17.36
C ASN A 7 29.12 -4.06 -17.48
N MET A 8 28.71 -4.95 -16.56
CA MET A 8 27.34 -5.46 -16.51
C MET A 8 26.35 -4.36 -16.14
N ALA A 9 26.68 -3.49 -15.19
CA ALA A 9 25.84 -2.34 -14.84
C ALA A 9 25.68 -1.35 -16.02
N TYR A 10 26.74 -1.06 -16.74
CA TYR A 10 26.69 -0.23 -17.95
C TYR A 10 25.82 -0.85 -19.06
N SER A 11 25.94 -2.16 -19.27
CA SER A 11 25.12 -2.87 -20.25
C SER A 11 23.64 -2.84 -19.88
N LEU A 12 23.30 -3.06 -18.61
CA LEU A 12 21.93 -2.96 -18.09
C LEU A 12 21.38 -1.54 -18.23
N GLN A 13 22.17 -0.53 -17.87
CA GLN A 13 21.78 0.87 -18.01
C GLN A 13 21.50 1.25 -19.47
N ARG A 14 22.33 0.79 -20.41
CA ARG A 14 22.12 0.97 -21.84
C ARG A 14 20.85 0.28 -22.35
N MET A 15 20.56 -0.93 -21.88
CA MET A 15 19.32 -1.65 -22.20
C MET A 15 18.06 -0.98 -21.67
N MET A 16 18.18 -0.23 -20.56
CA MET A 16 17.06 0.47 -19.93
C MET A 16 16.82 1.87 -20.52
N GLN A 17 17.73 2.41 -21.33
CA GLN A 17 17.52 3.70 -21.99
C GLN A 17 16.29 3.65 -22.91
N GLY A 18 15.38 4.63 -22.72
CA GLY A 18 14.12 4.70 -23.48
C GLY A 18 13.06 3.70 -23.07
N ARG A 19 13.24 2.97 -21.96
CA ARG A 19 12.24 2.07 -21.36
C ARG A 19 11.63 2.68 -20.10
N TYR A 20 10.46 2.21 -19.72
CA TYR A 20 9.69 2.78 -18.61
C TYR A 20 10.41 2.63 -17.25
N GLY A 21 11.07 1.51 -17.00
CA GLY A 21 11.76 1.21 -15.75
C GLY A 21 10.86 0.69 -14.64
N VAL A 22 11.40 0.68 -13.41
CA VAL A 22 10.71 0.17 -12.22
C VAL A 22 9.95 1.31 -11.54
N ASP A 23 8.65 1.13 -11.33
CA ASP A 23 7.78 2.08 -10.64
C ASP A 23 7.12 1.45 -9.38
N GLU A 24 6.31 2.22 -8.65
CA GLU A 24 5.60 1.72 -7.46
C GLU A 24 4.64 0.58 -7.77
N PHE A 25 4.02 0.59 -8.95
CA PHE A 25 3.10 -0.47 -9.34
C PHE A 25 3.86 -1.76 -9.71
N SER A 26 5.00 -1.65 -10.39
CA SER A 26 5.88 -2.80 -10.66
C SER A 26 6.39 -3.43 -9.35
N ARG A 27 6.84 -2.61 -8.40
CA ARG A 27 7.23 -3.10 -7.06
C ARG A 27 6.11 -3.82 -6.33
N PHE A 28 4.89 -3.32 -6.44
CA PHE A 28 3.72 -3.98 -5.86
C PHE A 28 3.46 -5.35 -6.51
N LEU A 29 3.59 -5.45 -7.84
CA LEU A 29 3.47 -6.72 -8.57
C LEU A 29 4.57 -7.72 -8.15
N ASP A 30 5.82 -7.26 -8.02
CA ASP A 30 6.94 -8.08 -7.59
C ASP A 30 6.74 -8.63 -6.18
N ILE A 31 6.38 -7.77 -5.23
CA ILE A 31 6.10 -8.17 -3.84
C ILE A 31 4.93 -9.16 -3.79
N SER A 32 3.86 -8.89 -4.53
CA SER A 32 2.70 -9.79 -4.62
C SER A 32 3.09 -11.14 -5.21
N GLY A 33 3.89 -11.15 -6.28
CA GLY A 33 4.41 -12.35 -6.90
C GLY A 33 5.25 -13.20 -5.94
N ILE A 34 6.15 -12.55 -5.19
CA ILE A 34 6.97 -13.23 -4.17
C ILE A 34 6.10 -13.83 -3.05
N VAL A 35 5.10 -13.08 -2.57
CA VAL A 35 4.18 -13.58 -1.53
C VAL A 35 3.41 -14.81 -2.03
N PHE A 36 2.86 -14.76 -3.23
CA PHE A 36 2.16 -15.92 -3.80
C PHE A 36 3.09 -17.10 -4.07
N PHE A 37 4.34 -16.82 -4.47
CA PHE A 37 5.35 -17.86 -4.62
C PHE A 37 5.64 -18.57 -3.29
N VAL A 38 5.84 -17.82 -2.21
CA VAL A 38 6.06 -18.41 -0.87
C VAL A 38 4.84 -19.20 -0.41
N LEU A 39 3.63 -18.69 -0.64
CA LEU A 39 2.39 -19.42 -0.32
C LEU A 39 2.23 -20.71 -1.13
N SER A 40 2.73 -20.75 -2.36
CA SER A 40 2.68 -21.96 -3.22
C SER A 40 3.54 -23.12 -2.73
N LEU A 41 4.45 -22.89 -1.79
CA LEU A 41 5.24 -23.94 -1.15
C LEU A 41 4.39 -24.88 -0.27
N PHE A 42 3.23 -24.41 0.19
CA PHE A 42 2.25 -25.25 0.90
C PHE A 42 1.48 -26.14 -0.08
N LYS A 43 1.44 -27.45 0.16
CA LYS A 43 0.81 -28.45 -0.73
C LYS A 43 -0.58 -28.05 -1.29
N PRO A 44 -1.56 -27.57 -0.46
CA PRO A 44 -2.88 -27.26 -0.97
C PRO A 44 -2.92 -26.00 -1.88
N LEU A 45 -1.86 -25.17 -1.87
CA LEU A 45 -1.81 -23.88 -2.56
C LEU A 45 -0.86 -23.89 -3.78
N ARG A 46 -0.46 -25.07 -4.28
CA ARG A 46 0.49 -25.20 -5.41
C ARG A 46 0.03 -24.45 -6.68
N PHE A 47 -1.26 -24.31 -6.91
CA PHE A 47 -1.78 -23.56 -8.07
C PHE A 47 -1.38 -22.06 -8.05
N LEU A 48 -1.07 -21.49 -6.87
CA LEU A 48 -0.58 -20.11 -6.74
C LEU A 48 0.78 -19.89 -7.40
N TYR A 49 1.54 -20.95 -7.68
CA TYR A 49 2.78 -20.87 -8.45
C TYR A 49 2.56 -20.24 -9.83
N PHE A 50 1.51 -20.66 -10.54
CA PHE A 50 1.18 -20.10 -11.85
C PHE A 50 0.79 -18.62 -11.76
N VAL A 51 0.05 -18.24 -10.71
CA VAL A 51 -0.31 -16.84 -10.44
C VAL A 51 0.93 -16.01 -10.15
N ALA A 52 1.83 -16.52 -9.31
CA ALA A 52 3.10 -15.86 -9.00
C ALA A 52 3.96 -15.64 -10.26
N ALA A 53 4.10 -16.69 -11.08
CA ALA A 53 4.85 -16.60 -12.35
C ALA A 53 4.23 -15.56 -13.30
N ALA A 54 2.91 -15.54 -13.44
CA ALA A 54 2.21 -14.57 -14.29
C ALA A 54 2.43 -13.12 -13.80
N LEU A 55 2.39 -12.87 -12.50
CA LEU A 55 2.62 -11.54 -11.92
C LEU A 55 4.05 -11.06 -12.15
N LEU A 56 5.04 -11.92 -11.93
CA LEU A 56 6.44 -11.59 -12.14
C LEU A 56 6.75 -11.35 -13.62
N LEU A 57 6.24 -12.18 -14.53
CA LEU A 57 6.38 -11.97 -15.97
C LEU A 57 5.72 -10.66 -16.41
N TRP A 58 4.55 -10.33 -15.87
CA TRP A 58 3.88 -9.06 -16.14
C TRP A 58 4.70 -7.87 -15.66
N SER A 59 5.31 -7.95 -14.48
CA SER A 59 6.19 -6.90 -13.95
C SER A 59 7.41 -6.69 -14.87
N ILE A 60 8.07 -7.78 -15.28
CA ILE A 60 9.20 -7.73 -16.21
C ILE A 60 8.78 -7.10 -17.55
N PHE A 61 7.69 -7.58 -18.16
CA PHE A 61 7.17 -7.03 -19.41
C PHE A 61 6.88 -5.54 -19.31
N ARG A 62 6.32 -5.09 -18.18
CA ARG A 62 6.02 -3.70 -17.89
C ARG A 62 7.28 -2.85 -17.78
N CYS A 63 8.32 -3.35 -17.07
CA CYS A 63 9.59 -2.68 -16.89
C CYS A 63 10.31 -2.45 -18.22
N TYR A 64 10.27 -3.43 -19.12
CA TYR A 64 10.91 -3.38 -20.44
C TYR A 64 10.06 -2.69 -21.53
N SER A 65 8.84 -2.25 -21.20
CA SER A 65 7.92 -1.61 -22.14
C SER A 65 8.46 -0.25 -22.61
N LYS A 66 8.38 0.01 -23.93
CA LYS A 66 8.68 1.31 -24.54
C LYS A 66 7.48 2.26 -24.53
N ASN A 67 6.27 1.77 -24.23
CA ASN A 67 5.05 2.58 -24.22
C ASN A 67 4.88 3.31 -22.88
N ILE A 68 5.71 4.31 -22.66
CA ILE A 68 5.76 5.11 -21.42
C ILE A 68 4.40 5.74 -21.06
N PRO A 69 3.66 6.41 -21.97
CA PRO A 69 2.41 7.08 -21.59
C PRO A 69 1.34 6.11 -21.10
N LYS A 70 1.23 4.92 -21.71
CA LYS A 70 0.30 3.88 -21.27
C LYS A 70 0.66 3.39 -19.85
N ARG A 71 1.93 3.18 -19.55
CA ARG A 71 2.40 2.73 -18.22
C ARG A 71 2.16 3.78 -17.15
N TYR A 72 2.35 5.07 -17.48
CA TYR A 72 2.01 6.17 -16.59
C TYR A 72 0.51 6.23 -16.26
N SER A 73 -0.36 5.98 -17.24
CA SER A 73 -1.80 5.95 -16.98
C SER A 73 -2.21 4.80 -16.04
N GLU A 74 -1.58 3.63 -16.18
CA GLU A 74 -1.77 2.48 -15.30
C GLU A 74 -1.28 2.79 -13.87
N LEU A 75 -0.10 3.40 -13.73
CA LEU A 75 0.44 3.84 -12.45
C LEU A 75 -0.51 4.84 -11.77
N ASN A 76 -1.00 5.83 -12.49
CA ASN A 76 -1.93 6.83 -11.95
C ASN A 76 -3.24 6.21 -11.45
N LYS A 77 -3.78 5.20 -12.15
CA LYS A 77 -4.94 4.45 -11.69
C LYS A 77 -4.65 3.71 -10.39
N TYR A 78 -3.51 3.03 -10.31
CA TYR A 78 -3.06 2.35 -9.10
C TYR A 78 -2.90 3.32 -7.93
N LEU A 79 -2.23 4.48 -8.13
CA LEU A 79 -2.03 5.48 -7.11
C LEU A 79 -3.35 6.09 -6.60
N LYS A 80 -4.33 6.31 -7.48
CA LYS A 80 -5.67 6.76 -7.06
C LYS A 80 -6.33 5.77 -6.11
N ILE A 81 -6.27 4.48 -6.42
CA ILE A 81 -6.82 3.41 -5.57
C ILE A 81 -6.04 3.31 -4.26
N LYS A 82 -4.71 3.29 -4.34
CA LYS A 82 -3.81 3.24 -3.19
C LYS A 82 -4.07 4.39 -2.21
N ASN A 83 -4.14 5.62 -2.71
CA ASN A 83 -4.37 6.81 -1.89
C ASN A 83 -5.78 6.88 -1.27
N LYS A 84 -6.75 6.18 -1.86
CA LYS A 84 -8.09 6.02 -1.26
C LYS A 84 -8.10 4.99 -0.14
N ILE A 85 -7.38 3.88 -0.32
CA ILE A 85 -7.42 2.72 0.60
C ILE A 85 -6.48 2.92 1.80
N ILE A 86 -5.28 3.46 1.59
CA ILE A 86 -4.28 3.62 2.66
C ILE A 86 -4.82 4.36 3.90
N PRO A 87 -5.49 5.52 3.79
CA PRO A 87 -5.98 6.22 4.97
C PRO A 87 -7.02 5.40 5.74
N GLU A 88 -7.86 4.61 5.05
CA GLU A 88 -8.83 3.72 5.71
C GLU A 88 -8.12 2.60 6.49
N ILE A 89 -7.11 1.99 5.89
CA ILE A 89 -6.29 0.96 6.56
C ILE A 89 -5.56 1.55 7.77
N GLN A 90 -4.98 2.75 7.66
CA GLN A 90 -4.33 3.42 8.79
C GLN A 90 -5.30 3.71 9.94
N ILE A 91 -6.53 4.12 9.63
CA ILE A 91 -7.57 4.31 10.63
C ILE A 91 -7.86 3.00 11.36
N ILE A 92 -8.00 1.89 10.64
CA ILE A 92 -8.23 0.56 11.22
C ILE A 92 -7.03 0.12 12.08
N LYS A 93 -5.82 0.27 11.55
CA LYS A 93 -4.57 -0.06 12.27
C LYS A 93 -4.45 0.73 13.57
N ASN A 94 -4.70 2.04 13.54
CA ASN A 94 -4.65 2.90 14.70
C ASN A 94 -5.73 2.53 15.73
N ARG A 95 -6.91 2.09 15.28
CA ARG A 95 -7.97 1.58 16.17
C ARG A 95 -7.54 0.30 16.89
N ILE A 96 -6.92 -0.62 16.16
CA ILE A 96 -6.47 -1.91 16.72
C ILE A 96 -5.32 -1.68 17.69
N SER A 97 -4.30 -0.94 17.29
CA SER A 97 -3.11 -0.65 18.10
C SER A 97 -3.44 0.22 19.33
N GLY A 98 -4.36 1.19 19.18
CA GLY A 98 -4.74 2.11 20.24
C GLY A 98 -5.86 1.62 21.18
N ARG A 99 -6.43 0.43 20.98
CA ARG A 99 -7.59 -0.07 21.76
C ARG A 99 -7.35 -0.15 23.27
N LYS A 100 -6.13 -0.38 23.71
CA LYS A 100 -5.79 -0.48 25.14
C LYS A 100 -5.83 0.89 25.83
N THR A 101 -5.40 1.96 25.16
CA THR A 101 -5.19 3.28 25.75
C THR A 101 -6.22 4.32 25.31
N TYR A 102 -6.80 4.17 24.11
CA TYR A 102 -7.68 5.15 23.50
C TYR A 102 -9.00 4.54 23.03
N ARG A 103 -10.07 5.33 23.06
CA ARG A 103 -11.34 5.07 22.37
C ARG A 103 -11.50 6.04 21.21
N TYR A 104 -12.12 5.56 20.14
CA TYR A 104 -12.39 6.34 18.93
C TYR A 104 -13.88 6.54 18.77
N PHE A 105 -14.31 7.79 18.70
CA PHE A 105 -15.70 8.17 18.48
C PHE A 105 -15.83 8.88 17.13
N LYS A 106 -17.00 8.79 16.49
CA LYS A 106 -17.32 9.59 15.31
C LYS A 106 -18.12 10.80 15.76
N CYS A 107 -17.75 11.97 15.25
CA CYS A 107 -18.52 13.20 15.47
C CYS A 107 -19.93 13.06 14.88
N SER A 108 -20.96 13.48 15.63
CA SER A 108 -22.35 13.47 15.17
C SER A 108 -22.61 14.45 14.02
N GLY A 109 -21.89 15.57 13.97
CA GLY A 109 -22.07 16.59 12.96
C GLY A 109 -21.30 16.28 11.66
N CYS A 110 -19.97 16.15 11.73
CA CYS A 110 -19.11 16.05 10.53
C CYS A 110 -18.53 14.65 10.30
N LYS A 111 -18.91 13.63 11.10
CA LYS A 111 -18.44 12.23 11.02
C LYS A 111 -16.93 12.05 11.16
N THR A 112 -16.17 13.12 11.46
CA THR A 112 -14.73 13.06 11.72
C THR A 112 -14.46 12.16 12.93
N GLN A 113 -13.37 11.39 12.83
CA GLN A 113 -12.99 10.48 13.92
C GLN A 113 -12.21 11.26 14.99
N LEU A 114 -12.64 11.10 16.24
CA LEU A 114 -12.04 11.71 17.42
C LEU A 114 -11.37 10.63 18.27
N LYS A 115 -10.14 10.89 18.70
CA LYS A 115 -9.34 10.02 19.56
C LYS A 115 -9.38 10.55 20.97
N VAL A 116 -9.81 9.72 21.92
CA VAL A 116 -10.02 10.12 23.31
C VAL A 116 -9.38 9.09 24.23
N PRO A 117 -8.71 9.48 25.33
CA PRO A 117 -8.14 8.56 26.31
C PRO A 117 -9.24 7.74 27.00
N LYS A 118 -8.96 6.46 27.23
CA LYS A 118 -9.85 5.53 27.92
C LYS A 118 -9.76 5.72 29.43
N GLY A 119 -10.85 5.44 30.14
CA GLY A 119 -10.84 5.36 31.61
C GLY A 119 -11.12 6.68 32.32
N LYS A 120 -11.55 7.73 31.64
CA LYS A 120 -11.90 9.04 32.24
C LYS A 120 -13.40 9.22 32.56
N GLY A 121 -14.19 8.14 32.46
CA GLY A 121 -15.64 8.21 32.79
C GLY A 121 -16.46 8.94 31.71
N LYS A 122 -17.41 9.76 32.11
CA LYS A 122 -18.16 10.65 31.20
C LYS A 122 -17.30 11.87 30.89
N ILE A 123 -17.05 12.11 29.64
CA ILE A 123 -16.25 13.23 29.15
C ILE A 123 -16.99 13.99 28.04
N GLU A 124 -16.78 15.28 28.06
CA GLU A 124 -17.23 16.18 27.01
C GLU A 124 -16.15 16.31 25.93
N ILE A 125 -16.53 16.04 24.70
CA ILE A 125 -15.61 16.01 23.54
C ILE A 125 -16.05 17.10 22.57
N SER A 126 -15.25 18.12 22.40
CA SER A 126 -15.42 19.14 21.37
C SER A 126 -14.75 18.72 20.07
N CYS A 127 -15.47 18.75 18.96
CA CYS A 127 -14.92 18.42 17.64
C CYS A 127 -14.05 19.57 17.10
N PRO A 128 -12.78 19.35 16.77
CA PRO A 128 -11.91 20.42 16.25
C PRO A 128 -12.32 20.91 14.86
N LYS A 129 -13.11 20.13 14.10
CA LYS A 129 -13.51 20.47 12.73
C LYS A 129 -14.83 21.25 12.67
N CYS A 130 -15.85 20.85 13.41
CA CYS A 130 -17.19 21.46 13.36
C CYS A 130 -17.65 22.06 14.70
N LYS A 131 -16.79 22.04 15.73
CA LYS A 131 -17.05 22.56 17.08
C LYS A 131 -18.26 21.92 17.81
N THR A 132 -18.88 20.91 17.23
CA THR A 132 -19.97 20.18 17.87
C THR A 132 -19.48 19.50 19.12
N VAL A 133 -20.18 19.72 20.24
CA VAL A 133 -19.89 19.12 21.55
C VAL A 133 -20.70 17.86 21.71
N MET A 134 -20.09 16.79 22.24
CA MET A 134 -20.75 15.53 22.53
C MET A 134 -20.24 14.93 23.82
N VAL A 135 -21.14 14.40 24.63
CA VAL A 135 -20.79 13.69 25.86
C VAL A 135 -20.74 12.19 25.58
N LYS A 136 -19.63 11.54 25.89
CA LYS A 136 -19.44 10.09 25.71
C LYS A 136 -18.75 9.49 26.93
N LYS A 137 -19.07 8.23 27.20
CA LYS A 137 -18.42 7.46 28.29
C LYS A 137 -17.25 6.67 27.70
N THR A 138 -16.04 6.84 28.27
CA THR A 138 -14.82 6.14 27.87
C THR A 138 -14.50 4.95 28.77
#